data_e03d9179f25afe13bd990c8bdb2bc02b
#
_entry.id   e03d9179f25afe13bd990c8bdb2bc02b
#
_cell.length_a   1.000
_cell.length_b   1.000
_cell.length_c   1.000
_cell.angle_alpha   90.00
_cell.angle_beta   90.00
_cell.angle_gamma   90.00
#
_symmetry.space_group_name_H-M   'P 1'
#
loop_
_entity.id
_entity.type
_entity.pdbx_description
1 polymer ?
#
loop_
_entity_poly.entity_id
_entity_poly.type
_entity_poly.pdbx_seq_one_letter_code
_entity_poly.pdbx_strand_id
1 'polypeptide(L)'
;FFFLGDFNEIEIQNVLESFGFKGREGDVKVQYCQPYSNILQEGMIRKNVGQSIVELGYHCPSEYGDEQHLPMIVMNGLLGGFAHSKLFTNVRENAGLAYTISSQLDLFSGLLRMYAGIDRENRNQARKMMNNQLIDLKKGYFTEFELEQTKEMIRRSLLLSQDNQGSLIERAYQNSLLGKSSADFKSWIEKLEQVDKDAICRAANNVKLQAIYFMEGIE
;
A
#
# COMPACT_ATOMS: atom_id res chain seq x y z
N PHE A 1 6.53 -22.30 -10.58
CA PHE A 1 6.32 -22.83 -9.24
C PHE A 1 7.44 -22.34 -8.33
N PHE A 2 7.11 -22.04 -7.06
CA PHE A 2 8.08 -21.62 -6.05
C PHE A 2 7.97 -22.55 -4.84
N PHE A 3 9.09 -23.05 -4.41
CA PHE A 3 9.20 -23.98 -3.29
C PHE A 3 10.21 -23.46 -2.30
N LEU A 4 9.96 -23.64 -1.03
CA LEU A 4 10.86 -23.32 0.05
C LEU A 4 10.81 -24.43 1.10
N GLY A 5 11.95 -25.05 1.41
CA GLY A 5 12.06 -26.13 2.39
C GLY A 5 13.23 -27.04 2.10
N ASP A 6 13.32 -28.14 2.84
CA ASP A 6 14.28 -29.19 2.64
C ASP A 6 13.67 -30.26 1.69
N PHE A 7 14.07 -30.24 0.42
CA PHE A 7 13.55 -31.16 -0.61
C PHE A 7 14.59 -31.46 -1.68
N ASN A 8 14.37 -32.56 -2.40
CA ASN A 8 15.14 -32.92 -3.56
C ASN A 8 14.58 -32.25 -4.82
N GLU A 9 15.35 -31.35 -5.43
CA GLU A 9 14.90 -30.58 -6.61
C GLU A 9 14.52 -31.51 -7.79
N ILE A 10 15.27 -32.63 -7.99
CA ILE A 10 15.00 -33.57 -9.06
C ILE A 10 13.66 -34.29 -8.86
N GLU A 11 13.33 -34.65 -7.62
CA GLU A 11 12.06 -35.32 -7.32
C GLU A 11 10.89 -34.36 -7.58
N ILE A 12 10.99 -33.09 -7.14
CA ILE A 12 9.95 -32.07 -7.40
C ILE A 12 9.82 -31.87 -8.92
N GLN A 13 10.92 -31.73 -9.65
CA GLN A 13 10.86 -31.54 -11.08
C GLN A 13 10.15 -32.72 -11.77
N ASN A 14 10.48 -33.94 -11.44
CA ASN A 14 9.86 -35.16 -12.00
C ASN A 14 8.32 -35.15 -11.69
N VAL A 15 7.94 -34.80 -10.48
CA VAL A 15 6.52 -34.69 -10.11
C VAL A 15 5.81 -33.63 -10.94
N LEU A 16 6.39 -32.43 -11.08
CA LEU A 16 5.81 -31.35 -11.88
C LEU A 16 5.66 -31.72 -13.35
N GLU A 17 6.67 -32.37 -13.93
CA GLU A 17 6.60 -32.85 -15.30
C GLU A 17 5.50 -33.90 -15.51
N SER A 18 5.23 -34.74 -14.51
CA SER A 18 4.13 -35.74 -14.56
C SER A 18 2.73 -35.10 -14.67
N PHE A 19 2.55 -33.88 -14.26
CA PHE A 19 1.26 -33.15 -14.40
C PHE A 19 0.98 -32.67 -15.83
N GLY A 20 2.00 -32.73 -16.73
CA GLY A 20 1.83 -32.36 -18.13
C GLY A 20 1.46 -30.88 -18.34
N PHE A 21 1.91 -29.98 -17.46
CA PHE A 21 1.72 -28.55 -17.65
C PHE A 21 2.37 -28.09 -18.95
N LYS A 22 1.58 -27.40 -19.76
CA LYS A 22 2.10 -26.80 -21.00
C LYS A 22 2.52 -25.36 -20.70
N GLY A 23 3.69 -24.96 -21.23
CA GLY A 23 4.13 -23.58 -21.21
C GLY A 23 3.07 -22.67 -21.83
N ARG A 24 2.85 -21.51 -21.25
CA ARG A 24 1.99 -20.48 -21.82
C ARG A 24 2.86 -19.65 -22.79
N GLU A 25 2.45 -19.57 -24.06
CA GLU A 25 3.03 -18.63 -25.01
C GLU A 25 2.39 -17.25 -24.84
N GLY A 26 3.21 -16.20 -24.82
CA GLY A 26 2.81 -14.81 -24.76
C GLY A 26 3.24 -14.06 -23.48
N ASP A 27 3.38 -12.76 -23.61
CA ASP A 27 3.73 -11.87 -22.49
C ASP A 27 2.55 -11.70 -21.53
N VAL A 28 2.78 -11.98 -20.26
CA VAL A 28 1.81 -11.72 -19.20
C VAL A 28 2.02 -10.28 -18.71
N LYS A 29 1.04 -9.41 -18.89
CA LYS A 29 1.06 -8.10 -18.25
C LYS A 29 0.87 -8.26 -16.75
N VAL A 30 1.94 -8.08 -16.01
CA VAL A 30 1.97 -8.26 -14.55
C VAL A 30 1.57 -6.99 -13.81
N GLN A 31 1.85 -5.84 -14.41
CA GLN A 31 1.51 -4.53 -13.84
C GLN A 31 0.37 -3.91 -14.64
N TYR A 32 -0.60 -3.37 -13.91
CA TYR A 32 -1.69 -2.61 -14.47
C TYR A 32 -1.67 -1.20 -13.90
N CYS A 33 -1.01 -0.29 -14.62
CA CYS A 33 -1.12 1.14 -14.31
C CYS A 33 -2.43 1.66 -14.86
N GLN A 34 -3.37 1.97 -13.99
CA GLN A 34 -4.61 2.61 -14.38
C GLN A 34 -4.30 4.00 -14.96
N PRO A 35 -4.80 4.33 -16.16
CA PRO A 35 -4.57 5.66 -16.73
C PRO A 35 -5.21 6.73 -15.82
N TYR A 36 -4.48 7.83 -15.61
CA TYR A 36 -5.03 8.97 -14.89
C TYR A 36 -6.22 9.57 -15.64
N SER A 37 -7.32 9.81 -14.91
CA SER A 37 -8.47 10.56 -15.41
C SER A 37 -8.59 11.88 -14.67
N ASN A 38 -8.90 12.96 -15.36
CA ASN A 38 -9.24 14.25 -14.73
C ASN A 38 -10.67 14.28 -14.16
N ILE A 39 -11.42 13.18 -14.32
CA ILE A 39 -12.82 13.09 -13.87
C ILE A 39 -12.81 12.36 -12.54
N LEU A 40 -13.23 13.05 -11.47
CA LEU A 40 -13.46 12.46 -10.17
C LEU A 40 -14.71 11.57 -10.23
N GLN A 41 -14.56 10.31 -9.88
CA GLN A 41 -15.68 9.36 -9.75
C GLN A 41 -16.22 9.40 -8.33
N GLU A 42 -17.53 9.57 -8.18
CA GLU A 42 -18.20 9.48 -6.88
C GLU A 42 -19.25 8.38 -6.90
N GLY A 43 -19.22 7.52 -5.89
CA GLY A 43 -20.18 6.42 -5.72
C GLY A 43 -20.76 6.39 -4.32
N MET A 44 -22.03 6.02 -4.23
CA MET A 44 -22.72 5.86 -2.95
C MET A 44 -23.63 4.64 -2.99
N ILE A 45 -23.59 3.83 -1.94
CA ILE A 45 -24.57 2.77 -1.71
C ILE A 45 -25.12 2.87 -0.28
N ARG A 46 -26.29 2.25 -0.07
CA ARG A 46 -26.89 2.08 1.26
C ARG A 46 -26.94 0.61 1.63
N LYS A 47 -26.58 0.31 2.86
CA LYS A 47 -26.66 -1.06 3.41
C LYS A 47 -27.25 -1.05 4.82
N ASN A 48 -27.97 -2.10 5.16
CA ASN A 48 -28.50 -2.31 6.50
C ASN A 48 -27.37 -2.81 7.43
N VAL A 49 -26.56 -1.87 7.88
CA VAL A 49 -25.42 -2.10 8.80
C VAL A 49 -25.26 -0.86 9.67
N GLY A 50 -24.81 -1.04 10.91
CA GLY A 50 -24.67 0.07 11.89
C GLY A 50 -23.52 1.04 11.60
N GLN A 51 -22.57 0.68 10.73
CA GLN A 51 -21.41 1.52 10.46
C GLN A 51 -21.36 1.96 8.99
N SER A 52 -21.10 3.23 8.78
CA SER A 52 -20.83 3.77 7.45
C SER A 52 -19.34 3.68 7.12
N ILE A 53 -19.02 3.64 5.81
CA ILE A 53 -17.65 3.60 5.32
C ILE A 53 -17.43 4.73 4.33
N VAL A 54 -16.33 5.45 4.48
CA VAL A 54 -15.81 6.36 3.47
C VAL A 54 -14.48 5.86 2.93
N GLU A 55 -14.37 5.84 1.61
CA GLU A 55 -13.13 5.49 0.91
C GLU A 55 -12.73 6.60 -0.05
N LEU A 56 -11.42 6.87 -0.10
CA LEU A 56 -10.79 7.79 -1.04
C LEU A 56 -9.77 7.01 -1.85
N GLY A 57 -9.96 6.91 -3.15
CA GLY A 57 -9.06 6.27 -4.09
C GLY A 57 -8.21 7.30 -4.83
N TYR A 58 -6.89 7.13 -4.79
CA TYR A 58 -5.94 8.01 -5.46
C TYR A 58 -5.16 7.22 -6.49
N HIS A 59 -5.02 7.79 -7.67
CA HIS A 59 -4.08 7.31 -8.67
C HIS A 59 -2.65 7.53 -8.17
N CYS A 60 -1.84 6.48 -8.25
CA CYS A 60 -0.43 6.46 -7.89
C CYS A 60 0.38 6.04 -9.13
N PRO A 61 1.13 6.94 -9.77
CA PRO A 61 1.85 6.64 -11.00
C PRO A 61 3.14 5.83 -10.81
N SER A 62 3.51 5.53 -9.58
CA SER A 62 4.73 4.77 -9.27
C SER A 62 4.52 3.29 -9.46
N GLU A 63 5.56 2.61 -9.96
CA GLU A 63 5.57 1.17 -10.19
C GLU A 63 6.38 0.45 -9.12
N TYR A 64 6.09 -0.83 -8.94
CA TYR A 64 6.86 -1.68 -8.02
C TYR A 64 8.34 -1.75 -8.44
N GLY A 65 9.23 -1.29 -7.55
CA GLY A 65 10.68 -1.33 -7.71
C GLY A 65 11.27 -0.21 -8.58
N ASP A 66 10.52 0.83 -8.90
CA ASP A 66 11.07 2.09 -9.43
C ASP A 66 11.71 2.95 -8.31
N GLU A 67 12.25 4.11 -8.67
CA GLU A 67 12.87 5.04 -7.71
C GLU A 67 11.88 5.60 -6.69
N GLN A 68 10.59 5.64 -7.02
CA GLN A 68 9.53 6.14 -6.14
C GLN A 68 8.95 5.04 -5.22
N HIS A 69 9.32 3.78 -5.43
CA HIS A 69 8.81 2.64 -4.67
C HIS A 69 8.96 2.82 -3.15
N LEU A 70 10.20 3.04 -2.67
CA LEU A 70 10.46 3.21 -1.24
C LEU A 70 9.87 4.52 -0.68
N PRO A 71 10.02 5.67 -1.33
CA PRO A 71 9.33 6.88 -0.92
C PRO A 71 7.81 6.72 -0.79
N MET A 72 7.16 5.98 -1.71
CA MET A 72 5.72 5.68 -1.63
C MET A 72 5.37 4.79 -0.45
N ILE A 73 6.17 3.77 -0.14
CA ILE A 73 5.96 2.91 1.02
C ILE A 73 6.08 3.72 2.33
N VAL A 74 7.11 4.57 2.45
CA VAL A 74 7.30 5.40 3.64
C VAL A 74 6.19 6.45 3.76
N MET A 75 5.82 7.10 2.65
CA MET A 75 4.70 8.03 2.59
C MET A 75 3.38 7.38 3.05
N ASN A 76 3.08 6.17 2.57
CA ASN A 76 1.90 5.43 3.03
C ASN A 76 1.98 5.05 4.51
N GLY A 77 3.16 4.68 5.01
CA GLY A 77 3.40 4.42 6.44
C GLY A 77 3.08 5.63 7.32
N LEU A 78 3.56 6.81 6.93
CA LEU A 78 3.26 8.09 7.60
C LEU A 78 1.78 8.46 7.49
N LEU A 79 1.15 8.18 6.34
CA LEU A 79 -0.24 8.54 6.08
C LEU A 79 -1.22 7.74 6.92
N GLY A 80 -1.20 6.40 6.81
CA GLY A 80 -2.20 5.55 7.45
C GLY A 80 -1.79 4.08 7.60
N GLY A 81 -0.52 3.74 7.36
CA GLY A 81 -0.04 2.36 7.42
C GLY A 81 0.24 1.83 8.84
N PHE A 82 0.38 2.72 9.83
CA PHE A 82 0.74 2.37 11.20
C PHE A 82 -0.11 3.10 12.24
N ALA A 83 -0.07 2.64 13.50
CA ALA A 83 -0.81 3.25 14.61
C ALA A 83 -0.32 4.66 14.99
N HIS A 84 0.89 5.06 14.60
CA HIS A 84 1.41 6.43 14.80
C HIS A 84 1.18 7.34 13.57
N SER A 85 0.51 6.85 12.54
CA SER A 85 0.29 7.58 11.30
C SER A 85 -0.65 8.78 11.46
N LYS A 86 -0.57 9.72 10.51
CA LYS A 86 -1.38 10.93 10.50
C LYS A 86 -2.89 10.65 10.52
N LEU A 87 -3.36 9.69 9.75
CA LEU A 87 -4.77 9.29 9.75
C LEU A 87 -5.20 8.76 11.12
N PHE A 88 -4.41 7.84 11.68
CA PHE A 88 -4.73 7.24 12.97
C PHE A 88 -4.73 8.29 14.09
N THR A 89 -3.66 9.06 14.21
CA THR A 89 -3.50 10.05 15.29
C THR A 89 -4.51 11.19 15.16
N ASN A 90 -4.64 11.81 13.97
CA ASN A 90 -5.40 13.05 13.84
C ASN A 90 -6.90 12.81 13.62
N VAL A 91 -7.28 11.76 12.85
CA VAL A 91 -8.69 11.54 12.50
C VAL A 91 -9.37 10.62 13.51
N ARG A 92 -8.70 9.55 13.94
CA ARG A 92 -9.26 8.59 14.89
C ARG A 92 -9.09 9.06 16.33
N GLU A 93 -7.84 9.26 16.78
CA GLU A 93 -7.57 9.51 18.20
C GLU A 93 -7.93 10.93 18.63
N ASN A 94 -7.43 11.95 17.90
CA ASN A 94 -7.64 13.33 18.30
C ASN A 94 -9.04 13.87 17.97
N ALA A 95 -9.58 13.53 16.81
CA ALA A 95 -10.88 14.04 16.36
C ALA A 95 -12.05 13.09 16.66
N GLY A 96 -11.80 11.82 16.98
CA GLY A 96 -12.83 10.83 17.28
C GLY A 96 -13.81 10.56 16.13
N LEU A 97 -13.37 10.79 14.86
CA LEU A 97 -14.26 10.72 13.70
C LEU A 97 -14.36 9.32 13.08
N ALA A 98 -13.48 8.41 13.47
CA ALA A 98 -13.44 7.09 12.88
C ALA A 98 -13.16 6.01 13.92
N TYR A 99 -13.84 4.87 13.80
CA TYR A 99 -13.57 3.66 14.59
C TYR A 99 -12.38 2.88 14.04
N THR A 100 -12.33 2.79 12.72
CA THR A 100 -11.22 2.19 11.97
C THR A 100 -10.76 3.15 10.90
N ILE A 101 -9.47 3.25 10.70
CA ILE A 101 -8.90 4.09 9.65
C ILE A 101 -7.55 3.54 9.22
N SER A 102 -7.28 3.56 7.93
CA SER A 102 -6.01 3.14 7.37
C SER A 102 -5.78 3.70 5.97
N SER A 103 -4.56 3.60 5.49
CA SER A 103 -4.24 3.72 4.07
C SER A 103 -3.54 2.45 3.56
N GLN A 104 -3.80 2.10 2.32
CA GLN A 104 -3.21 0.95 1.64
C GLN A 104 -2.66 1.40 0.29
N LEU A 105 -1.45 0.95 0.00
CA LEU A 105 -0.76 1.23 -1.26
C LEU A 105 -0.65 -0.07 -2.05
N ASP A 106 -1.16 -0.07 -3.27
CA ASP A 106 -0.97 -1.12 -4.26
C ASP A 106 -0.24 -0.57 -5.49
N LEU A 107 1.05 -0.86 -5.57
CA LEU A 107 1.90 -0.39 -6.66
C LEU A 107 1.74 -1.21 -7.94
N PHE A 108 1.14 -2.40 -7.89
CA PHE A 108 0.84 -3.19 -9.09
C PHE A 108 -0.35 -2.63 -9.87
N SER A 109 -1.35 -2.08 -9.16
CA SER A 109 -2.50 -1.42 -9.77
C SER A 109 -2.38 0.10 -9.83
N GLY A 110 -1.33 0.69 -9.23
CA GLY A 110 -1.15 2.13 -9.16
C GLY A 110 -2.20 2.84 -8.30
N LEU A 111 -2.60 2.22 -7.19
CA LEU A 111 -3.67 2.69 -6.32
C LEU A 111 -3.18 2.96 -4.90
N LEU A 112 -3.46 4.17 -4.40
CA LEU A 112 -3.44 4.46 -2.96
C LEU A 112 -4.89 4.62 -2.49
N ARG A 113 -5.29 3.84 -1.50
CA ARG A 113 -6.62 3.85 -0.91
C ARG A 113 -6.56 4.31 0.54
N MET A 114 -7.39 5.28 0.92
CA MET A 114 -7.68 5.59 2.31
C MET A 114 -9.08 5.06 2.64
N TYR A 115 -9.22 4.44 3.80
CA TYR A 115 -10.45 3.82 4.28
C TYR A 115 -10.74 4.30 5.70
N ALA A 116 -12.01 4.62 6.01
CA ALA A 116 -12.45 4.87 7.37
C ALA A 116 -13.87 4.34 7.61
N GLY A 117 -14.02 3.62 8.73
CA GLY A 117 -15.32 3.27 9.31
C GLY A 117 -15.75 4.38 10.28
N ILE A 118 -16.92 4.98 10.02
CA ILE A 118 -17.38 6.22 10.65
C ILE A 118 -18.86 6.16 11.02
N ASP A 119 -19.31 7.09 11.85
CA ASP A 119 -20.72 7.42 11.95
C ASP A 119 -21.18 8.14 10.67
N ARG A 120 -22.42 7.90 10.28
CA ARG A 120 -23.03 8.48 9.08
C ARG A 120 -22.92 10.01 9.02
N GLU A 121 -23.12 10.67 10.14
CA GLU A 121 -23.12 12.14 10.26
C GLU A 121 -21.72 12.72 10.05
N ASN A 122 -20.69 11.95 10.34
CA ASN A 122 -19.29 12.37 10.25
C ASN A 122 -18.73 12.31 8.82
N ARG A 123 -19.51 11.85 7.81
CA ARG A 123 -19.08 11.67 6.42
C ARG A 123 -18.22 12.80 5.87
N ASN A 124 -18.77 14.02 5.90
CA ASN A 124 -18.10 15.17 5.27
C ASN A 124 -16.86 15.61 6.04
N GLN A 125 -16.92 15.57 7.36
CA GLN A 125 -15.80 15.95 8.22
C GLN A 125 -14.66 14.94 8.13
N ALA A 126 -14.96 13.64 8.21
CA ALA A 126 -13.98 12.58 8.06
C ALA A 126 -13.29 12.63 6.69
N ARG A 127 -14.07 12.72 5.58
CA ARG A 127 -13.52 12.88 4.23
C ARG A 127 -12.55 14.06 4.13
N LYS A 128 -12.95 15.21 4.63
CA LYS A 128 -12.12 16.44 4.61
C LYS A 128 -10.84 16.24 5.42
N MET A 129 -10.96 15.70 6.63
CA MET A 129 -9.78 15.47 7.48
C MET A 129 -8.84 14.43 6.89
N MET A 130 -9.35 13.33 6.36
CA MET A 130 -8.52 12.32 5.68
C MET A 130 -7.72 12.94 4.54
N ASN A 131 -8.38 13.69 3.66
CA ASN A 131 -7.68 14.35 2.55
C ASN A 131 -6.65 15.39 3.02
N ASN A 132 -6.93 16.10 4.11
CA ASN A 132 -5.99 17.06 4.68
C ASN A 132 -4.69 16.39 5.16
N GLN A 133 -4.74 15.14 5.69
CA GLN A 133 -3.52 14.43 6.10
C GLN A 133 -2.56 14.19 4.91
N LEU A 134 -3.10 13.88 3.74
CA LEU A 134 -2.28 13.77 2.54
C LEU A 134 -1.74 15.14 2.09
N ILE A 135 -2.56 16.20 2.18
CA ILE A 135 -2.12 17.58 1.89
C ILE A 135 -0.98 17.99 2.82
N ASP A 136 -1.05 17.63 4.08
CA ASP A 136 0.00 17.91 5.07
C ASP A 136 1.32 17.20 4.70
N LEU A 137 1.26 15.94 4.25
CA LEU A 137 2.43 15.22 3.74
C LEU A 137 3.00 15.89 2.48
N LYS A 138 2.14 16.35 1.55
CA LYS A 138 2.56 17.10 0.35
C LYS A 138 3.35 18.37 0.67
N LYS A 139 3.01 19.02 1.79
CA LYS A 139 3.67 20.24 2.28
C LYS A 139 4.84 19.95 3.23
N GLY A 140 5.12 18.69 3.54
CA GLY A 140 6.15 18.30 4.47
C GLY A 140 5.80 18.58 5.94
N TYR A 141 4.53 18.64 6.30
CA TYR A 141 4.08 18.84 7.69
C TYR A 141 4.13 17.54 8.48
N PHE A 142 5.33 17.02 8.61
CA PHE A 142 5.67 15.91 9.51
C PHE A 142 7.08 16.13 10.07
N THR A 143 7.32 15.55 11.22
CA THR A 143 8.58 15.69 11.95
C THR A 143 9.57 14.62 11.52
N GLU A 144 10.86 14.87 11.77
CA GLU A 144 11.90 13.86 11.58
C GLU A 144 11.66 12.62 12.46
N PHE A 145 11.15 12.84 13.68
CA PHE A 145 10.80 11.72 14.57
C PHE A 145 9.73 10.81 13.96
N GLU A 146 8.66 11.36 13.36
CA GLU A 146 7.62 10.57 12.69
C GLU A 146 8.20 9.80 11.49
N LEU A 147 9.11 10.40 10.76
CA LEU A 147 9.80 9.77 9.64
C LEU A 147 10.65 8.58 10.12
N GLU A 148 11.52 8.79 11.08
CA GLU A 148 12.41 7.75 11.60
C GLU A 148 11.62 6.61 12.28
N GLN A 149 10.56 6.94 13.02
CA GLN A 149 9.66 5.94 13.59
C GLN A 149 9.00 5.08 12.49
N THR A 150 8.61 5.70 11.39
CA THR A 150 7.99 4.99 10.26
C THR A 150 9.01 4.08 9.56
N LYS A 151 10.21 4.55 9.29
CA LYS A 151 11.29 3.73 8.71
C LYS A 151 11.61 2.53 9.61
N GLU A 152 11.70 2.74 10.93
CA GLU A 152 11.95 1.67 11.88
C GLU A 152 10.84 0.61 11.86
N MET A 153 9.57 1.01 11.79
CA MET A 153 8.45 0.07 11.68
C MET A 153 8.49 -0.73 10.38
N ILE A 154 8.82 -0.09 9.27
CA ILE A 154 8.98 -0.76 7.97
C ILE A 154 10.15 -1.75 8.03
N ARG A 155 11.29 -1.34 8.60
CA ARG A 155 12.46 -2.21 8.80
C ARG A 155 12.14 -3.44 9.63
N ARG A 156 11.45 -3.27 10.74
CA ARG A 156 11.00 -4.38 11.60
C ARG A 156 10.04 -5.33 10.89
N SER A 157 9.07 -4.79 10.16
CA SER A 157 8.14 -5.61 9.37
C SER A 157 8.88 -6.44 8.32
N LEU A 158 9.89 -5.85 7.70
CA LEU A 158 10.71 -6.54 6.71
C LEU A 158 11.57 -7.63 7.36
N LEU A 159 12.19 -7.37 8.53
CA LEU A 159 12.94 -8.37 9.29
C LEU A 159 12.05 -9.57 9.67
N LEU A 160 10.87 -9.31 10.23
CA LEU A 160 9.92 -10.37 10.59
C LEU A 160 9.45 -11.18 9.36
N SER A 161 9.39 -10.55 8.19
CA SER A 161 9.00 -11.25 6.96
C SER A 161 10.04 -12.27 6.49
N GLN A 162 11.29 -12.18 6.95
CA GLN A 162 12.33 -13.16 6.61
C GLN A 162 12.13 -14.50 7.31
N ASP A 163 11.50 -14.50 8.47
CA ASP A 163 11.19 -15.73 9.20
C ASP A 163 9.87 -16.38 8.73
N ASN A 164 9.16 -15.70 7.82
CA ASN A 164 7.88 -16.19 7.30
C ASN A 164 8.07 -16.81 5.90
N GLN A 165 7.92 -18.13 5.80
CA GLN A 165 8.08 -18.88 4.57
C GLN A 165 7.15 -18.39 3.45
N GLY A 166 5.89 -18.06 3.76
CA GLY A 166 4.93 -17.52 2.80
C GLY A 166 5.40 -16.19 2.21
N SER A 167 5.93 -15.29 3.05
CA SER A 167 6.48 -13.99 2.61
C SER A 167 7.72 -14.15 1.71
N LEU A 168 8.56 -15.14 1.98
CA LEU A 168 9.73 -15.44 1.15
C LEU A 168 9.32 -15.96 -0.24
N ILE A 169 8.36 -16.89 -0.29
CA ILE A 169 7.80 -17.42 -1.54
C ILE A 169 7.14 -16.29 -2.34
N GLU A 170 6.28 -15.47 -1.70
CA GLU A 170 5.61 -14.35 -2.35
C GLU A 170 6.59 -13.34 -2.94
N ARG A 171 7.64 -13.01 -2.23
CA ARG A 171 8.71 -12.12 -2.71
C ARG A 171 9.45 -12.71 -3.90
N ALA A 172 9.81 -14.01 -3.84
CA ALA A 172 10.47 -14.70 -4.95
C ALA A 172 9.57 -14.70 -6.20
N TYR A 173 8.27 -14.95 -6.02
CA TYR A 173 7.28 -14.91 -7.08
C TYR A 173 7.18 -13.51 -7.71
N GLN A 174 7.01 -12.46 -6.89
CA GLN A 174 6.90 -11.07 -7.36
C GLN A 174 8.16 -10.63 -8.13
N ASN A 175 9.34 -10.93 -7.60
CA ASN A 175 10.60 -10.63 -8.28
C ASN A 175 10.72 -11.35 -9.63
N SER A 176 10.34 -12.62 -9.69
CA SER A 176 10.35 -13.40 -10.93
C SER A 176 9.40 -12.83 -11.98
N LEU A 177 8.18 -12.44 -11.57
CA LEU A 177 7.20 -11.81 -12.46
C LEU A 177 7.72 -10.51 -13.08
N LEU A 178 8.50 -9.76 -12.32
CA LEU A 178 9.03 -8.44 -12.75
C LEU A 178 10.40 -8.56 -13.45
N GLY A 179 10.92 -9.76 -13.64
CA GLY A 179 12.27 -9.99 -14.20
C GLY A 179 13.37 -9.37 -13.34
N LYS A 180 13.12 -9.16 -12.04
CA LYS A 180 14.08 -8.57 -11.10
C LYS A 180 14.75 -9.68 -10.30
N SER A 181 16.07 -9.59 -10.14
CA SER A 181 16.76 -10.43 -9.16
C SER A 181 16.27 -10.05 -7.75
N SER A 182 16.23 -11.01 -6.83
CA SER A 182 15.93 -10.71 -5.44
C SER A 182 16.93 -9.66 -4.96
N ALA A 183 16.45 -8.42 -4.73
CA ALA A 183 17.31 -7.41 -4.13
C ALA A 183 17.76 -7.93 -2.78
N ASP A 184 19.07 -7.86 -2.54
CA ASP A 184 19.62 -8.19 -1.23
C ASP A 184 18.91 -7.35 -0.18
N PHE A 185 18.47 -7.99 0.87
CA PHE A 185 17.82 -7.39 2.01
C PHE A 185 18.59 -6.18 2.56
N LYS A 186 19.91 -6.29 2.62
CA LYS A 186 20.80 -5.22 3.07
C LYS A 186 20.69 -3.98 2.17
N SER A 187 20.77 -4.17 0.87
CA SER A 187 20.61 -3.10 -0.12
C SER A 187 19.24 -2.41 -0.03
N TRP A 188 18.18 -3.17 0.28
CA TRP A 188 16.85 -2.59 0.46
C TRP A 188 16.77 -1.69 1.69
N ILE A 189 17.35 -2.12 2.83
CA ILE A 189 17.43 -1.30 4.05
C ILE A 189 18.27 -0.05 3.80
N GLU A 190 19.45 -0.18 3.18
CA GLU A 190 20.28 0.98 2.85
C GLU A 190 19.53 2.03 2.03
N LYS A 191 18.73 1.61 1.07
CA LYS A 191 17.87 2.52 0.29
C LYS A 191 16.73 3.11 1.11
N LEU A 192 16.14 2.34 2.04
CA LEU A 192 15.10 2.84 2.94
C LEU A 192 15.65 3.98 3.81
N GLU A 193 16.86 3.83 4.36
CA GLU A 193 17.50 4.86 5.18
C GLU A 193 17.77 6.16 4.40
N GLN A 194 17.97 6.06 3.10
CA GLN A 194 18.21 7.23 2.22
C GLN A 194 16.92 7.99 1.87
N VAL A 195 15.75 7.45 2.19
CA VAL A 195 14.48 8.17 1.93
C VAL A 195 14.40 9.38 2.85
N ASP A 196 14.45 10.56 2.25
CA ASP A 196 14.38 11.84 2.94
C ASP A 196 12.98 12.48 2.86
N LYS A 197 12.83 13.59 3.55
CA LYS A 197 11.58 14.37 3.58
C LYS A 197 11.15 14.84 2.19
N ASP A 198 12.11 15.26 1.36
CA ASP A 198 11.81 15.76 0.02
C ASP A 198 11.32 14.63 -0.91
N ALA A 199 11.88 13.43 -0.79
CA ALA A 199 11.43 12.26 -1.53
C ALA A 199 9.96 11.91 -1.16
N ILE A 200 9.61 12.00 0.13
CA ILE A 200 8.23 11.77 0.60
C ILE A 200 7.30 12.86 0.07
N CYS A 201 7.69 14.12 0.12
CA CYS A 201 6.89 15.21 -0.44
C CYS A 201 6.66 15.03 -1.95
N ARG A 202 7.68 14.63 -2.71
CA ARG A 202 7.55 14.32 -4.14
C ARG A 202 6.58 13.15 -4.36
N ALA A 203 6.74 12.06 -3.62
CA ALA A 203 5.85 10.91 -3.68
C ALA A 203 4.40 11.31 -3.38
N ALA A 204 4.14 12.04 -2.31
CA ALA A 204 2.82 12.53 -1.96
C ALA A 204 2.20 13.45 -3.04
N ASN A 205 3.00 14.32 -3.66
CA ASN A 205 2.51 15.22 -4.72
C ASN A 205 2.14 14.49 -6.01
N ASN A 206 2.72 13.32 -6.27
CA ASN A 206 2.42 12.51 -7.44
C ASN A 206 1.05 11.82 -7.36
N VAL A 207 0.51 11.59 -6.16
CA VAL A 207 -0.80 10.93 -6.02
C VAL A 207 -1.95 11.92 -6.22
N LYS A 208 -2.99 11.49 -6.96
CA LYS A 208 -4.14 12.32 -7.36
C LYS A 208 -5.45 11.62 -7.07
N LEU A 209 -6.37 12.33 -6.40
CA LEU A 209 -7.70 11.81 -6.09
C LEU A 209 -8.45 11.46 -7.38
N GLN A 210 -8.94 10.22 -7.46
CA GLN A 210 -9.67 9.67 -8.61
C GLN A 210 -11.09 9.26 -8.26
N ALA A 211 -11.29 8.76 -7.04
CA ALA A 211 -12.58 8.23 -6.63
C ALA A 211 -12.89 8.55 -5.18
N ILE A 212 -14.16 8.77 -4.90
CA ILE A 212 -14.73 8.86 -3.56
C ILE A 212 -15.89 7.88 -3.51
N TYR A 213 -15.85 6.99 -2.54
CA TYR A 213 -16.91 6.02 -2.32
C TYR A 213 -17.45 6.14 -0.91
N PHE A 214 -18.78 6.07 -0.78
CA PHE A 214 -19.45 6.11 0.50
C PHE A 214 -20.46 4.96 0.61
N MET A 215 -20.29 4.12 1.59
CA MET A 215 -21.32 3.16 2.02
C MET A 215 -22.04 3.73 3.24
N GLU A 216 -23.30 4.07 3.08
CA GLU A 216 -24.14 4.57 4.18
C GLU A 216 -24.75 3.38 4.93
N GLY A 217 -24.47 3.29 6.23
CA GLY A 217 -25.18 2.42 7.15
C GLY A 217 -26.53 3.05 7.51
N ILE A 218 -27.60 2.26 7.48
CA ILE A 218 -28.98 2.71 7.72
C ILE A 218 -29.67 1.99 8.89
N GLU A 219 -28.89 1.32 9.74
CA GLU A 219 -29.36 0.74 10.99
C GLU A 219 -29.46 1.76 12.11
#